data_bbd46ce9b08630f8f9503884bb3c3bc2
#
_entry.id   bbd46ce9b08630f8f9503884bb3c3bc2
#
_cell.length_a   1.000
_cell.length_b   1.000
_cell.length_c   1.000
_cell.angle_alpha   90.00
_cell.angle_beta   90.00
_cell.angle_gamma   90.00
#
_symmetry.space_group_name_H-M   'P 1'
#
loop_
_entity.id
_entity.type
_entity.pdbx_description
1 polymer ?
#
loop_
_entity_poly.entity_id
_entity_poly.type
_entity_poly.pdbx_seq_one_letter_code
_entity_poly.pdbx_strand_id
1 'polypeptide(L)'
;KAIKKAKQSSNSSHVIYLSPQGQKFNQKRAEEFLQHRKIILLSGRYEGIDERVIESEVDEICSVGDFVVSGGEIPALLVIDAVCRLEKGVLGDPDSASQDSFSDGLLEFPQYTRPDSNEFGEVPDVLLGGNHSEIAKWRLKESLRRTFKLRPDLLKKKVLTNQEKALISEIKSEENS
;
A
#
# COMPACT_ATOMS: atom_id res chain seq x y z
N LYS A 1 6.76 28.81 -13.81
CA LYS A 1 5.61 29.66 -13.41
C LYS A 1 4.51 28.82 -12.72
N ALA A 2 4.07 27.66 -13.26
CA ALA A 2 2.98 26.84 -12.69
C ALA A 2 3.28 26.39 -11.25
N ILE A 3 4.47 25.81 -11.01
CA ILE A 3 4.88 25.35 -9.67
C ILE A 3 4.86 26.52 -8.66
N LYS A 4 5.45 27.66 -9.04
CA LYS A 4 5.46 28.86 -8.16
C LYS A 4 4.04 29.33 -7.84
N LYS A 5 3.12 29.32 -8.82
CA LYS A 5 1.72 29.64 -8.60
C LYS A 5 1.04 28.64 -7.67
N ALA A 6 1.31 27.35 -7.83
CA ALA A 6 0.76 26.31 -6.95
C ALA A 6 1.31 26.42 -5.52
N LYS A 7 2.59 26.80 -5.34
CA LYS A 7 3.19 27.04 -4.02
C LYS A 7 2.58 28.25 -3.30
N GLN A 8 2.11 29.28 -4.02
CA GLN A 8 1.55 30.52 -3.40
C GLN A 8 0.32 30.27 -2.51
N SER A 9 -0.41 29.19 -2.72
CA SER A 9 -1.58 28.85 -1.89
C SER A 9 -1.24 28.20 -0.54
N SER A 10 0.05 27.96 -0.24
CA SER A 10 0.52 27.46 1.06
C SER A 10 2.05 27.61 1.17
N ASN A 11 2.52 28.09 2.29
CA ASN A 11 3.96 28.26 2.57
C ASN A 11 4.70 26.94 2.83
N SER A 12 3.97 25.82 2.92
CA SER A 12 4.53 24.50 3.19
C SER A 12 3.97 23.49 2.17
N SER A 13 4.49 23.53 0.93
CA SER A 13 4.14 22.60 -0.12
C SER A 13 5.31 21.70 -0.42
N HIS A 14 5.09 20.36 -0.48
CA HIS A 14 6.07 19.38 -0.91
C HIS A 14 5.84 19.04 -2.39
N VAL A 15 6.84 19.27 -3.24
CA VAL A 15 6.75 19.08 -4.70
C VAL A 15 7.37 17.74 -5.07
N ILE A 16 6.56 16.85 -5.60
CA ILE A 16 6.96 15.51 -6.01
C ILE A 16 6.89 15.42 -7.53
N TYR A 17 8.02 15.15 -8.18
CA TYR A 17 8.08 14.85 -9.61
C TYR A 17 7.87 13.36 -9.84
N LEU A 18 6.89 13.01 -10.67
CA LEU A 18 6.59 11.61 -11.01
C LEU A 18 7.43 11.20 -12.22
N SER A 19 8.44 10.37 -11.98
CA SER A 19 9.39 9.92 -12.99
C SER A 19 9.93 8.53 -12.64
N PRO A 20 10.22 7.67 -13.64
CA PRO A 20 10.88 6.38 -13.42
C PRO A 20 12.25 6.49 -12.73
N GLN A 21 12.86 7.66 -12.73
CA GLN A 21 14.17 7.93 -12.08
C GLN A 21 14.07 8.03 -10.55
N GLY A 22 12.87 8.17 -9.99
CA GLY A 22 12.66 8.37 -8.57
C GLY A 22 12.68 7.08 -7.74
N GLN A 23 12.61 7.26 -6.43
CA GLN A 23 12.42 6.14 -5.49
C GLN A 23 11.07 5.49 -5.71
N LYS A 24 11.01 4.16 -5.59
CA LYS A 24 9.76 3.41 -5.78
C LYS A 24 8.73 3.74 -4.71
N PHE A 25 7.54 4.09 -5.18
CA PHE A 25 6.36 4.27 -4.35
C PHE A 25 5.91 2.93 -3.76
N ASN A 26 5.54 2.95 -2.50
CA ASN A 26 4.99 1.81 -1.75
C ASN A 26 4.11 2.33 -0.60
N GLN A 27 3.50 1.42 0.16
CA GLN A 27 2.59 1.78 1.25
C GLN A 27 3.24 2.72 2.29
N LYS A 28 4.47 2.44 2.70
CA LYS A 28 5.22 3.29 3.62
C LYS A 28 5.41 4.72 3.06
N ARG A 29 5.68 4.84 1.76
CA ARG A 29 5.79 6.16 1.11
C ARG A 29 4.45 6.88 1.06
N ALA A 30 3.33 6.17 0.88
CA ALA A 30 2.01 6.76 0.95
C ALA A 30 1.74 7.35 2.36
N GLU A 31 2.11 6.63 3.42
CA GLU A 31 2.02 7.09 4.81
C GLU A 31 2.91 8.32 5.07
N GLU A 32 4.14 8.33 4.54
CA GLU A 32 5.04 9.49 4.61
C GLU A 32 4.44 10.70 3.88
N PHE A 33 3.87 10.49 2.70
CA PHE A 33 3.23 11.57 1.94
C PHE A 33 2.02 12.16 2.66
N LEU A 34 1.25 11.34 3.36
CA LEU A 34 0.11 11.79 4.17
C LEU A 34 0.52 12.80 5.26
N GLN A 35 1.76 12.78 5.73
CA GLN A 35 2.25 13.73 6.74
C GLN A 35 2.44 15.15 6.19
N HIS A 36 2.49 15.32 4.87
CA HIS A 36 2.62 16.63 4.27
C HIS A 36 1.27 17.35 4.20
N ARG A 37 1.20 18.57 4.74
CA ARG A 37 -0.03 19.38 4.71
C ARG A 37 -0.51 19.65 3.28
N LYS A 38 0.42 19.73 2.33
CA LYS A 38 0.13 19.96 0.92
C LYS A 38 1.19 19.30 0.04
N ILE A 39 0.73 18.53 -0.91
CA ILE A 39 1.55 17.92 -1.95
C ILE A 39 1.23 18.55 -3.30
N ILE A 40 2.24 18.83 -4.10
CA ILE A 40 2.15 19.22 -5.50
C ILE A 40 2.76 18.10 -6.32
N LEU A 41 1.93 17.38 -7.06
CA LEU A 41 2.40 16.35 -8.00
C LEU A 41 2.73 17.00 -9.34
N LEU A 42 3.99 16.85 -9.76
CA LEU A 42 4.49 17.34 -11.03
C LEU A 42 4.53 16.18 -12.02
N SER A 43 3.69 16.26 -13.06
CA SER A 43 3.60 15.28 -14.14
C SER A 43 4.26 15.79 -15.41
N GLY A 44 5.29 15.11 -15.88
CA GLY A 44 5.95 15.40 -17.14
C GLY A 44 5.22 14.78 -18.31
N ARG A 45 5.37 15.41 -19.50
CA ARG A 45 5.00 14.86 -20.80
C ARG A 45 6.16 14.99 -21.76
N TYR A 46 6.06 14.31 -22.91
CA TYR A 46 7.08 14.30 -23.96
C TYR A 46 8.44 13.79 -23.42
N GLU A 47 9.53 14.50 -23.69
CA GLU A 47 10.89 14.13 -23.32
C GLU A 47 11.23 14.41 -21.83
N GLY A 48 10.31 15.00 -21.05
CA GLY A 48 10.52 15.28 -19.62
C GLY A 48 10.43 16.76 -19.27
N ILE A 49 11.00 17.10 -18.12
CA ILE A 49 11.02 18.45 -17.56
C ILE A 49 12.47 18.95 -17.55
N ASP A 50 12.69 20.24 -17.81
CA ASP A 50 13.99 20.89 -17.76
C ASP A 50 14.65 20.62 -16.39
N GLU A 51 15.87 20.07 -16.42
CA GLU A 51 16.61 19.65 -15.22
C GLU A 51 16.80 20.78 -14.23
N ARG A 52 17.01 22.00 -14.69
CA ARG A 52 17.13 23.19 -13.83
C ARG A 52 15.86 23.47 -13.01
N VAL A 53 14.69 23.07 -13.54
CA VAL A 53 13.42 23.16 -12.81
C VAL A 53 13.32 22.04 -11.77
N ILE A 54 13.79 20.85 -12.12
CA ILE A 54 13.82 19.71 -11.17
C ILE A 54 14.74 20.06 -10.00
N GLU A 55 15.98 20.48 -10.26
CA GLU A 55 16.95 20.84 -9.23
C GLU A 55 16.49 22.01 -8.33
N SER A 56 15.73 22.98 -8.87
CA SER A 56 15.36 24.20 -8.13
C SER A 56 14.00 24.15 -7.46
N GLU A 57 13.06 23.35 -7.93
CA GLU A 57 11.66 23.44 -7.52
C GLU A 57 11.09 22.12 -6.99
N VAL A 58 11.75 20.98 -7.22
CA VAL A 58 11.29 19.65 -6.84
C VAL A 58 11.98 19.25 -5.53
N ASP A 59 11.18 18.82 -4.57
CA ASP A 59 11.69 18.33 -3.28
C ASP A 59 12.02 16.83 -3.36
N GLU A 60 11.33 16.10 -4.26
CA GLU A 60 11.48 14.66 -4.36
C GLU A 60 11.05 14.13 -5.74
N ILE A 61 11.73 13.05 -6.21
CA ILE A 61 11.33 12.29 -7.40
C ILE A 61 10.78 10.93 -6.96
N CYS A 62 9.60 10.58 -7.47
CA CYS A 62 8.89 9.35 -7.10
C CYS A 62 8.54 8.53 -8.34
N SER A 63 8.84 7.22 -8.31
CA SER A 63 8.51 6.26 -9.35
C SER A 63 7.40 5.32 -8.90
N VAL A 64 6.40 5.07 -9.75
CA VAL A 64 5.36 4.06 -9.49
C VAL A 64 5.78 2.64 -9.90
N GLY A 65 6.97 2.48 -10.49
CA GLY A 65 7.50 1.18 -10.89
C GLY A 65 8.52 1.28 -12.01
N ASP A 66 9.18 0.16 -12.34
CA ASP A 66 10.20 0.05 -13.38
C ASP A 66 9.54 -0.18 -14.75
N PHE A 67 8.73 0.74 -15.19
CA PHE A 67 8.07 0.76 -16.49
C PHE A 67 7.76 2.20 -16.91
N VAL A 68 7.52 2.40 -18.19
CA VAL A 68 7.23 3.72 -18.76
C VAL A 68 5.78 3.81 -19.18
N VAL A 69 5.15 4.93 -18.87
CA VAL A 69 3.79 5.30 -19.32
C VAL A 69 3.82 6.60 -20.11
N SER A 70 2.77 6.87 -20.88
CA SER A 70 2.72 8.01 -21.81
C SER A 70 2.75 9.40 -21.14
N GLY A 71 2.52 9.46 -19.83
CA GLY A 71 2.52 10.72 -19.08
C GLY A 71 2.34 10.48 -17.57
N GLY A 72 2.65 11.48 -16.76
CA GLY A 72 2.62 11.39 -15.30
C GLY A 72 1.24 11.44 -14.67
N GLU A 73 0.16 11.60 -15.43
CA GLU A 73 -1.20 11.74 -14.91
C GLU A 73 -1.72 10.45 -14.27
N ILE A 74 -1.46 9.28 -14.91
CA ILE A 74 -1.84 7.98 -14.35
C ILE A 74 -1.05 7.68 -13.08
N PRO A 75 0.29 7.82 -13.03
CA PRO A 75 1.05 7.79 -11.79
C PRO A 75 0.52 8.75 -10.70
N ALA A 76 0.11 9.97 -11.08
CA ALA A 76 -0.46 10.92 -10.14
C ALA A 76 -1.76 10.42 -9.52
N LEU A 77 -2.68 9.87 -10.32
CA LEU A 77 -3.92 9.28 -9.82
C LEU A 77 -3.65 8.11 -8.87
N LEU A 78 -2.69 7.24 -9.18
CA LEU A 78 -2.27 6.13 -8.31
C LEU A 78 -1.77 6.64 -6.96
N VAL A 79 -0.89 7.65 -6.96
CA VAL A 79 -0.37 8.24 -5.72
C VAL A 79 -1.49 8.93 -4.93
N ILE A 80 -2.37 9.70 -5.59
CA ILE A 80 -3.50 10.36 -4.95
C ILE A 80 -4.41 9.33 -4.28
N ASP A 81 -4.82 8.29 -4.98
CA ASP A 81 -5.71 7.26 -4.44
C ASP A 81 -5.07 6.58 -3.22
N ALA A 82 -3.81 6.12 -3.36
CA ALA A 82 -3.09 5.43 -2.30
C ALA A 82 -2.87 6.30 -1.05
N VAL A 83 -2.66 7.61 -1.20
CA VAL A 83 -2.49 8.53 -0.07
C VAL A 83 -3.84 8.93 0.53
N CYS A 84 -4.81 9.31 -0.31
CA CYS A 84 -6.10 9.82 0.18
C CYS A 84 -6.89 8.76 0.95
N ARG A 85 -6.82 7.47 0.56
CA ARG A 85 -7.51 6.40 1.28
C ARG A 85 -6.97 6.16 2.71
N LEU A 86 -5.78 6.66 3.03
CA LEU A 86 -5.21 6.64 4.39
C LEU A 86 -5.72 7.80 5.26
N GLU A 87 -6.32 8.82 4.67
CA GLU A 87 -6.86 9.96 5.39
C GLU A 87 -8.13 9.56 6.15
N LYS A 88 -8.21 9.99 7.40
CA LYS A 88 -9.33 9.63 8.29
C LYS A 88 -10.67 10.12 7.72
N GLY A 89 -11.62 9.20 7.60
CA GLY A 89 -12.97 9.49 7.12
C GLY A 89 -13.13 9.46 5.60
N VAL A 90 -12.09 9.12 4.85
CA VAL A 90 -12.18 8.90 3.39
C VAL A 90 -12.77 7.53 3.08
N LEU A 91 -12.36 6.49 3.83
CA LEU A 91 -12.97 5.16 3.75
C LEU A 91 -14.17 5.07 4.69
N GLY A 92 -15.21 4.33 4.27
CA GLY A 92 -16.42 4.14 5.06
C GLY A 92 -16.20 3.39 6.37
N ASP A 93 -15.26 2.43 6.39
CA ASP A 93 -14.83 1.71 7.58
C ASP A 93 -13.41 2.18 7.98
N PRO A 94 -13.25 2.76 9.18
CA PRO A 94 -11.96 3.23 9.68
C PRO A 94 -10.89 2.14 9.77
N ASP A 95 -11.30 0.88 9.96
CA ASP A 95 -10.38 -0.24 10.12
C ASP A 95 -9.94 -0.86 8.79
N SER A 96 -10.61 -0.52 7.67
CA SER A 96 -10.28 -1.06 6.36
C SER A 96 -8.81 -0.85 5.98
N ALA A 97 -8.30 0.38 6.11
CA ALA A 97 -6.92 0.70 5.76
C ALA A 97 -5.89 -0.05 6.62
N SER A 98 -6.23 -0.35 7.88
CA SER A 98 -5.33 -1.06 8.79
C SER A 98 -5.23 -2.57 8.50
N GLN A 99 -6.24 -3.14 7.84
CA GLN A 99 -6.32 -4.56 7.48
C GLN A 99 -5.84 -4.84 6.04
N ASP A 100 -5.57 -3.80 5.25
CA ASP A 100 -5.07 -3.94 3.88
C ASP A 100 -3.66 -4.54 3.83
N SER A 101 -3.32 -5.12 2.68
CA SER A 101 -1.96 -5.57 2.39
C SER A 101 -0.93 -4.46 2.62
N PHE A 102 0.18 -4.82 3.24
CA PHE A 102 1.34 -3.97 3.56
C PHE A 102 1.20 -3.06 4.78
N SER A 103 0.00 -2.87 5.36
CA SER A 103 -0.20 -1.99 6.53
C SER A 103 0.63 -2.43 7.73
N ASP A 104 0.71 -3.74 7.97
CA ASP A 104 1.55 -4.35 9.01
C ASP A 104 2.74 -5.15 8.45
N GLY A 105 3.03 -5.02 7.14
CA GLY A 105 4.08 -5.71 6.42
C GLY A 105 3.70 -7.10 5.93
N LEU A 106 2.42 -7.48 5.99
CA LEU A 106 1.89 -8.74 5.46
C LEU A 106 0.99 -8.48 4.25
N LEU A 107 0.64 -9.55 3.54
CA LEU A 107 -0.49 -9.55 2.62
C LEU A 107 -1.78 -9.78 3.39
N GLU A 108 -2.87 -9.24 2.87
CA GLU A 108 -4.22 -9.42 3.38
C GLU A 108 -4.64 -10.91 3.38
N PHE A 109 -5.49 -11.29 4.34
CA PHE A 109 -6.09 -12.62 4.43
C PHE A 109 -7.15 -12.85 3.32
N PRO A 110 -7.56 -14.11 3.04
CA PRO A 110 -8.61 -14.40 2.07
C PRO A 110 -9.95 -13.77 2.45
N GLN A 111 -10.58 -13.11 1.48
CA GLN A 111 -11.93 -12.57 1.66
C GLN A 111 -12.97 -13.55 1.09
N TYR A 112 -14.10 -13.66 1.78
CA TYR A 112 -15.24 -14.50 1.37
C TYR A 112 -16.48 -13.64 1.29
N THR A 113 -17.37 -13.97 0.38
CA THR A 113 -18.68 -13.31 0.20
C THR A 113 -19.81 -14.33 0.27
N ARG A 114 -21.03 -13.88 0.43
CA ARG A 114 -22.22 -14.74 0.38
C ARG A 114 -22.45 -15.28 -1.02
N PRO A 115 -23.04 -16.49 -1.15
CA PRO A 115 -23.50 -17.41 -0.09
C PRO A 115 -22.35 -18.14 0.61
N ASP A 116 -22.64 -18.76 1.77
CA ASP A 116 -21.65 -19.47 2.59
C ASP A 116 -21.09 -20.74 1.89
N SER A 117 -21.83 -21.27 0.91
CA SER A 117 -21.41 -22.37 0.04
C SER A 117 -21.82 -22.08 -1.41
N ASN A 118 -20.95 -22.38 -2.35
CA ASN A 118 -21.21 -22.28 -3.80
C ASN A 118 -20.39 -23.33 -4.58
N GLU A 119 -20.49 -23.31 -5.91
CA GLU A 119 -19.77 -24.22 -6.82
C GLU A 119 -18.24 -24.20 -6.69
N PHE A 120 -17.66 -23.17 -6.06
CA PHE A 120 -16.21 -23.03 -5.84
C PHE A 120 -15.76 -23.47 -4.44
N GLY A 121 -16.70 -23.82 -3.54
CA GLY A 121 -16.41 -24.32 -2.20
C GLY A 121 -17.20 -23.62 -1.10
N GLU A 122 -16.72 -23.79 0.13
CA GLU A 122 -17.38 -23.32 1.36
C GLU A 122 -16.55 -22.24 2.05
N VAL A 123 -17.24 -21.33 2.73
CA VAL A 123 -16.62 -20.38 3.64
C VAL A 123 -16.08 -21.14 4.87
N PRO A 124 -14.86 -20.92 5.33
CA PRO A 124 -14.34 -21.56 6.54
C PRO A 124 -15.26 -21.34 7.75
N ASP A 125 -15.60 -22.41 8.48
CA ASP A 125 -16.54 -22.41 9.63
C ASP A 125 -16.17 -21.38 10.70
N VAL A 126 -14.86 -21.15 10.91
CA VAL A 126 -14.36 -20.15 11.86
C VAL A 126 -14.90 -18.75 11.57
N LEU A 127 -15.14 -18.41 10.31
CA LEU A 127 -15.67 -17.11 9.89
C LEU A 127 -17.17 -16.98 10.11
N LEU A 128 -17.89 -18.10 10.21
CA LEU A 128 -19.34 -18.18 10.43
C LEU A 128 -19.69 -18.22 11.93
N GLY A 129 -18.77 -18.65 12.78
CA GLY A 129 -19.00 -18.91 14.20
C GLY A 129 -19.12 -17.67 15.10
N GLY A 130 -18.86 -16.46 14.61
CA GLY A 130 -19.02 -15.23 15.39
C GLY A 130 -17.97 -15.01 16.52
N ASN A 131 -17.05 -15.93 16.73
CA ASN A 131 -15.98 -15.78 17.72
C ASN A 131 -14.87 -14.87 17.17
N HIS A 132 -14.89 -13.58 17.53
CA HIS A 132 -13.94 -12.58 17.03
C HIS A 132 -12.48 -12.93 17.32
N SER A 133 -12.16 -13.59 18.44
CA SER A 133 -10.81 -13.99 18.77
C SER A 133 -10.28 -15.07 17.82
N GLU A 134 -11.07 -16.08 17.53
CA GLU A 134 -10.72 -17.16 16.61
C GLU A 134 -10.65 -16.64 15.17
N ILE A 135 -11.58 -15.77 14.79
CA ILE A 135 -11.54 -15.09 13.48
C ILE A 135 -10.25 -14.28 13.31
N ALA A 136 -9.87 -13.49 14.32
CA ALA A 136 -8.62 -12.70 14.27
C ALA A 136 -7.37 -13.59 14.14
N LYS A 137 -7.32 -14.68 14.92
CA LYS A 137 -6.22 -15.65 14.84
C LYS A 137 -6.15 -16.33 13.47
N TRP A 138 -7.30 -16.72 12.92
CA TRP A 138 -7.39 -17.32 11.59
C TRP A 138 -6.92 -16.33 10.51
N ARG A 139 -7.41 -15.09 10.55
CA ARG A 139 -7.01 -14.03 9.62
C ARG A 139 -5.50 -13.80 9.63
N LEU A 140 -4.91 -13.70 10.81
CA LEU A 140 -3.46 -13.55 10.95
C LEU A 140 -2.70 -14.75 10.37
N LYS A 141 -3.15 -15.99 10.65
CA LYS A 141 -2.54 -17.21 10.11
C LYS A 141 -2.61 -17.22 8.58
N GLU A 142 -3.73 -16.87 7.99
CA GLU A 142 -3.89 -16.84 6.52
C GLU A 142 -3.11 -15.69 5.86
N SER A 143 -3.01 -14.53 6.49
CA SER A 143 -2.12 -13.45 6.03
C SER A 143 -0.66 -13.90 5.99
N LEU A 144 -0.20 -14.56 7.06
CA LEU A 144 1.15 -15.12 7.13
C LEU A 144 1.37 -16.21 6.08
N ARG A 145 0.40 -17.11 5.86
CA ARG A 145 0.44 -18.17 4.85
C ARG A 145 0.54 -17.58 3.45
N ARG A 146 -0.31 -16.61 3.10
CA ARG A 146 -0.26 -15.93 1.80
C ARG A 146 1.07 -15.22 1.61
N THR A 147 1.53 -14.50 2.63
CA THR A 147 2.79 -13.76 2.56
C THR A 147 3.97 -14.71 2.40
N PHE A 148 3.98 -15.83 3.13
CA PHE A 148 5.01 -16.86 3.00
C PHE A 148 5.07 -17.44 1.58
N LYS A 149 3.91 -17.72 0.96
CA LYS A 149 3.84 -18.29 -0.39
C LYS A 149 4.14 -17.30 -1.50
N LEU A 150 3.56 -16.11 -1.42
CA LEU A 150 3.53 -15.17 -2.54
C LEU A 150 4.56 -14.04 -2.43
N ARG A 151 4.89 -13.62 -1.20
CA ARG A 151 5.79 -12.49 -0.94
C ARG A 151 6.72 -12.78 0.25
N PRO A 152 7.57 -13.82 0.15
CA PRO A 152 8.52 -14.18 1.21
C PRO A 152 9.53 -13.06 1.52
N ASP A 153 9.73 -12.14 0.59
CA ASP A 153 10.56 -10.95 0.77
C ASP A 153 10.03 -10.01 1.87
N LEU A 154 8.70 -9.94 2.07
CA LEU A 154 8.08 -9.16 3.14
C LEU A 154 8.38 -9.75 4.52
N LEU A 155 8.27 -11.07 4.66
CA LEU A 155 8.59 -11.75 5.93
C LEU A 155 10.06 -11.58 6.33
N LYS A 156 10.98 -11.50 5.36
CA LYS A 156 12.40 -11.26 5.63
C LYS A 156 12.66 -9.86 6.21
N LYS A 157 11.79 -8.90 5.91
CA LYS A 157 11.91 -7.50 6.35
C LYS A 157 11.14 -7.21 7.64
N LYS A 158 10.12 -8.04 7.97
CA LYS A 158 9.26 -7.85 9.13
C LYS A 158 9.90 -8.41 10.40
N VAL A 159 9.84 -7.63 11.47
CA VAL A 159 10.17 -8.11 12.82
C VAL A 159 8.97 -8.90 13.33
N LEU A 160 9.09 -10.23 13.34
CA LEU A 160 8.01 -11.13 13.72
C LEU A 160 7.84 -11.19 15.25
N THR A 161 6.60 -11.11 15.70
CA THR A 161 6.21 -11.41 17.11
C THR A 161 6.36 -12.89 17.41
N ASN A 162 6.31 -13.27 18.71
CA ASN A 162 6.37 -14.68 19.11
C ASN A 162 5.16 -15.48 18.57
N GLN A 163 3.98 -14.87 18.52
CA GLN A 163 2.78 -15.47 17.96
C GLN A 163 2.94 -15.74 16.46
N GLU A 164 3.43 -14.77 15.69
CA GLU A 164 3.67 -14.91 14.25
C GLU A 164 4.71 -15.99 13.94
N LYS A 165 5.78 -16.07 14.75
CA LYS A 165 6.80 -17.15 14.63
C LYS A 165 6.19 -18.53 14.83
N ALA A 166 5.33 -18.70 15.85
CA ALA A 166 4.64 -19.96 16.09
C ALA A 166 3.74 -20.36 14.92
N LEU A 167 2.92 -19.40 14.43
CA LEU A 167 2.05 -19.63 13.28
C LEU A 167 2.81 -19.96 11.99
N ILE A 168 3.96 -19.33 11.75
CA ILE A 168 4.81 -19.65 10.58
C ILE A 168 5.38 -21.08 10.72
N SER A 169 5.73 -21.52 11.92
CA SER A 169 6.20 -22.89 12.15
C SER A 169 5.11 -23.92 11.88
N GLU A 170 3.86 -23.65 12.28
CA GLU A 170 2.70 -24.47 11.94
C GLU A 170 2.48 -24.53 10.44
N ILE A 171 2.48 -23.36 9.76
CA ILE A 171 2.29 -23.27 8.31
C ILE A 171 3.34 -24.11 7.56
N LYS A 172 4.61 -24.03 7.96
CA LYS A 172 5.68 -24.83 7.36
C LYS A 172 5.49 -26.33 7.56
N SER A 173 4.97 -26.75 8.70
CA SER A 173 4.68 -28.17 8.96
C SER A 173 3.53 -28.68 8.07
N GLU A 174 2.48 -27.88 7.92
CA GLU A 174 1.32 -28.19 7.07
C GLU A 174 1.67 -28.26 5.57
N GLU A 175 2.59 -27.41 5.09
CA GLU A 175 3.03 -27.41 3.69
C GLU A 175 4.00 -28.57 3.33
N ASN A 176 4.62 -29.19 4.33
CA ASN A 176 5.54 -30.31 4.14
C ASN A 176 4.84 -31.69 4.33
N SER A 177 3.55 -31.70 4.69
CA SER A 177 2.73 -32.90 4.88
C SER A 177 1.89 -33.21 3.66
#